data_688ada0d1c8ed1460cbcc52d096f57c5
#
_entry.id   688ada0d1c8ed1460cbcc52d096f57c5
#
_cell.length_a   1.000
_cell.length_b   1.000
_cell.length_c   1.000
_cell.angle_alpha   90.00
_cell.angle_beta   90.00
_cell.angle_gamma   90.00
#
_symmetry.space_group_name_H-M   'P 1'
#
loop_
_entity.id
_entity.type
_entity.pdbx_description
1 polymer ?
#
loop_
_entity_poly.entity_id
_entity_poly.type
_entity_poly.pdbx_seq_one_letter_code
_entity_poly.pdbx_strand_id
1 'polypeptide(L)'
;MSNAIVEHTARLRTFRIDATDIAQLRQQAEFARRRLPTLLPELHAHFEAWPQIQNAMQRPEVHELRLAHWIRLVSGELDDGYLQSAHALAGIFNDNGVPAHAVAICHAIVGNAVGAELGLLHDGLAKLSHIWQAKEYNRRIALRAALQKAVQLDLELLLETYSHVQRENRERTKHEISAFEVTIRDVVGAVTGSARIVEEMAHTMNGLVKETGVQAVAAARASDEASDNVGSVASATEELSISLSAISGEVARATTKAHDASNAALRTEAIVKGLAQSAQTIGSIVDLIRDIAAQTNLLALNATIEAARAGESGRGFAVVAQEVKQLSARTARATDEIAAQVPAMQAATQEAVEAIESIVGFVGDMDQTTLTIASSVDEQRAATQEIARSISYASQGTQEVAQAIASVNESAQAAGAGVGEMLGLAQTLAQRAGSLTEAFENLSRQNRVA
;
A
#
# COMPACT_ATOMS: atom_id res chain seq x y z
N MET A 1 -68.83 -7.40 7.09
CA MET A 1 -69.98 -6.57 7.45
C MET A 1 -71.29 -7.33 7.62
N SER A 2 -71.69 -8.22 6.68
CA SER A 2 -72.97 -8.95 6.82
C SER A 2 -73.08 -9.84 8.06
N ASN A 3 -72.02 -10.54 8.46
CA ASN A 3 -72.00 -11.44 9.67
C ASN A 3 -72.15 -10.67 10.99
N ALA A 4 -71.45 -9.55 11.13
CA ALA A 4 -71.46 -8.77 12.38
C ALA A 4 -72.83 -8.16 12.65
N ILE A 5 -73.56 -7.72 11.62
CA ILE A 5 -74.94 -7.20 11.77
C ILE A 5 -75.93 -8.33 12.17
N VAL A 6 -75.80 -9.50 11.56
CA VAL A 6 -76.64 -10.69 11.90
C VAL A 6 -76.41 -11.10 13.36
N GLU A 7 -75.15 -11.11 13.80
CA GLU A 7 -74.74 -11.44 15.14
C GLU A 7 -75.22 -10.39 16.16
N HIS A 8 -75.12 -9.08 15.84
CA HIS A 8 -75.62 -8.02 16.68
C HIS A 8 -77.16 -8.10 16.89
N THR A 9 -77.88 -8.37 15.81
CA THR A 9 -79.34 -8.61 15.87
C THR A 9 -79.68 -9.81 16.77
N ALA A 10 -78.89 -10.88 16.74
CA ALA A 10 -79.02 -12.04 17.62
C ALA A 10 -78.75 -11.62 19.10
N ARG A 11 -77.76 -10.79 19.38
CA ARG A 11 -77.45 -10.26 20.72
C ARG A 11 -78.57 -9.45 21.28
N LEU A 12 -79.15 -8.49 20.50
CA LEU A 12 -80.30 -7.72 20.91
C LEU A 12 -81.48 -8.63 21.33
N ARG A 13 -81.75 -9.69 20.59
CA ARG A 13 -82.78 -10.70 20.93
C ARG A 13 -82.43 -11.45 22.21
N THR A 14 -81.17 -11.89 22.41
CA THR A 14 -80.71 -12.63 23.57
C THR A 14 -80.87 -11.81 24.83
N PHE A 15 -80.50 -10.52 24.77
CA PHE A 15 -80.70 -9.60 25.92
C PHE A 15 -82.12 -9.05 26.00
N ARG A 16 -83.05 -9.53 25.12
CA ARG A 16 -84.45 -9.13 25.10
C ARG A 16 -84.64 -7.60 24.97
N ILE A 17 -83.81 -6.95 24.18
CA ILE A 17 -83.94 -5.56 23.86
C ILE A 17 -84.87 -5.44 22.65
N ASP A 18 -86.03 -4.84 22.88
CA ASP A 18 -87.05 -4.61 21.82
C ASP A 18 -87.15 -3.14 21.44
N ALA A 19 -88.02 -2.85 20.48
CA ALA A 19 -88.27 -1.47 20.00
C ALA A 19 -88.77 -0.54 21.12
N THR A 20 -89.41 -1.06 22.14
CA THR A 20 -89.91 -0.29 23.31
C THR A 20 -88.74 0.12 24.18
N ASP A 21 -87.82 -0.78 24.47
CA ASP A 21 -86.58 -0.49 25.23
C ASP A 21 -85.77 0.57 24.53
N ILE A 22 -85.54 0.45 23.23
CA ILE A 22 -84.85 1.44 22.40
C ILE A 22 -85.54 2.80 22.41
N ALA A 23 -86.87 2.82 22.33
CA ALA A 23 -87.65 4.04 22.36
C ALA A 23 -87.55 4.74 23.75
N GLN A 24 -87.48 3.99 24.85
CA GLN A 24 -87.24 4.53 26.21
C GLN A 24 -85.83 5.14 26.35
N LEU A 25 -84.82 4.50 25.81
CA LEU A 25 -83.45 5.03 25.82
C LEU A 25 -83.31 6.27 24.92
N ARG A 26 -83.92 6.30 23.74
CA ARG A 26 -83.92 7.45 22.85
C ARG A 26 -84.45 8.75 23.50
N GLN A 27 -85.37 8.62 24.42
CA GLN A 27 -85.85 9.78 25.20
C GLN A 27 -84.78 10.36 26.10
N GLN A 28 -83.69 9.62 26.38
CA GLN A 28 -82.58 10.08 27.23
C GLN A 28 -81.43 10.76 26.41
N ALA A 29 -81.57 10.91 25.09
CA ALA A 29 -80.51 11.43 24.22
C ALA A 29 -80.06 12.85 24.63
N GLU A 30 -80.95 13.72 25.02
CA GLU A 30 -80.64 15.09 25.50
C GLU A 30 -79.87 15.00 26.85
N PHE A 31 -80.32 14.17 27.78
CA PHE A 31 -79.63 13.90 29.05
C PHE A 31 -78.20 13.40 28.77
N ALA A 32 -78.06 12.38 27.93
CA ALA A 32 -76.76 11.81 27.59
C ALA A 32 -75.77 12.86 27.07
N ARG A 33 -76.20 13.69 26.07
CA ARG A 33 -75.31 14.72 25.50
C ARG A 33 -74.97 15.85 26.44
N ARG A 34 -75.84 16.17 27.39
CA ARG A 34 -75.64 17.27 28.34
C ARG A 34 -74.89 16.84 29.59
N ARG A 35 -75.14 15.65 30.13
CA ARG A 35 -74.65 15.25 31.48
C ARG A 35 -73.42 14.36 31.42
N LEU A 36 -73.30 13.45 30.41
CA LEU A 36 -72.18 12.55 30.34
C LEU A 36 -70.82 13.23 30.19
N PRO A 37 -70.67 14.36 29.45
CA PRO A 37 -69.38 15.04 29.38
C PRO A 37 -68.80 15.48 30.72
N THR A 38 -69.66 15.75 31.73
CA THR A 38 -69.23 16.11 33.10
C THR A 38 -69.22 14.87 34.03
N LEU A 39 -70.15 13.96 33.87
CA LEU A 39 -70.28 12.80 34.71
C LEU A 39 -69.09 11.84 34.53
N LEU A 40 -68.64 11.56 33.31
CA LEU A 40 -67.53 10.59 33.10
C LEU A 40 -66.19 11.02 33.73
N PRO A 41 -65.77 12.28 33.70
CA PRO A 41 -64.63 12.75 34.47
C PRO A 41 -64.79 12.64 35.98
N GLU A 42 -65.99 12.96 36.51
CA GLU A 42 -66.26 12.82 37.96
C GLU A 42 -66.04 11.41 38.49
N LEU A 43 -66.23 10.39 37.61
CA LEU A 43 -66.07 8.99 37.99
C LEU A 43 -64.58 8.53 37.98
N HIS A 44 -63.65 9.34 37.51
CA HIS A 44 -62.20 8.97 37.52
C HIS A 44 -61.69 8.75 38.95
N ALA A 45 -62.24 9.40 39.96
CA ALA A 45 -61.88 9.21 41.36
C ALA A 45 -62.06 7.76 41.85
N HIS A 46 -62.99 6.98 41.26
CA HIS A 46 -63.20 5.59 41.61
C HIS A 46 -62.00 4.66 41.27
N PHE A 47 -61.03 5.17 40.45
CA PHE A 47 -59.86 4.45 40.02
C PHE A 47 -58.59 4.88 40.75
N GLU A 48 -58.67 5.63 41.86
CA GLU A 48 -57.49 6.05 42.64
C GLU A 48 -56.62 4.87 43.10
N ALA A 49 -57.24 3.71 43.39
CA ALA A 49 -56.50 2.49 43.75
C ALA A 49 -55.72 1.88 42.57
N TRP A 50 -55.95 2.32 41.31
CA TRP A 50 -55.31 1.84 40.09
C TRP A 50 -54.82 3.00 39.23
N PRO A 51 -53.69 3.62 39.62
CA PRO A 51 -53.20 4.85 38.93
C PRO A 51 -53.00 4.68 37.44
N GLN A 52 -52.60 3.50 36.98
CA GLN A 52 -52.39 3.23 35.54
C GLN A 52 -53.70 3.30 34.75
N ILE A 53 -54.79 2.75 35.33
CA ILE A 53 -56.12 2.80 34.74
C ILE A 53 -56.66 4.23 34.76
N GLN A 54 -56.50 4.95 35.86
CA GLN A 54 -56.91 6.32 36.03
C GLN A 54 -56.22 7.22 35.00
N ASN A 55 -54.91 7.10 34.83
CA ASN A 55 -54.13 7.86 33.86
C ASN A 55 -54.57 7.56 32.39
N ALA A 56 -54.84 6.28 32.07
CA ALA A 56 -55.33 5.92 30.75
C ALA A 56 -56.71 6.53 30.48
N MET A 57 -57.63 6.50 31.45
CA MET A 57 -58.98 7.09 31.33
C MET A 57 -58.98 8.61 31.17
N GLN A 58 -57.95 9.30 31.67
CA GLN A 58 -57.79 10.77 31.57
C GLN A 58 -57.17 11.21 30.24
N ARG A 59 -56.67 10.32 29.42
CA ARG A 59 -56.11 10.68 28.09
C ARG A 59 -57.25 11.22 27.21
N PRO A 60 -57.08 12.35 26.52
CA PRO A 60 -58.12 12.95 25.67
C PRO A 60 -58.74 11.99 24.69
N GLU A 61 -57.89 11.23 23.97
CA GLU A 61 -58.30 10.25 22.94
C GLU A 61 -59.14 9.10 23.51
N VAL A 62 -58.79 8.62 24.72
CA VAL A 62 -59.59 7.59 25.42
C VAL A 62 -60.89 8.16 25.93
N HIS A 63 -60.84 9.39 26.49
CA HIS A 63 -62.04 10.06 27.01
C HIS A 63 -63.04 10.35 25.89
N GLU A 64 -62.61 10.88 24.76
CA GLU A 64 -63.48 11.20 23.64
C GLU A 64 -64.20 9.97 23.09
N LEU A 65 -63.49 8.88 22.83
CA LEU A 65 -64.09 7.62 22.38
C LEU A 65 -65.05 7.06 23.39
N ARG A 66 -64.70 7.05 24.70
CA ARG A 66 -65.53 6.58 25.78
C ARG A 66 -66.81 7.41 25.91
N LEU A 67 -66.70 8.74 25.81
CA LEU A 67 -67.84 9.63 25.87
C LEU A 67 -68.78 9.39 24.67
N ALA A 68 -68.26 9.35 23.46
CA ALA A 68 -69.03 9.09 22.27
C ALA A 68 -69.80 7.76 22.35
N HIS A 69 -69.12 6.71 22.83
CA HIS A 69 -69.74 5.40 23.01
C HIS A 69 -70.83 5.36 24.04
N TRP A 70 -70.64 5.97 25.22
CA TRP A 70 -71.66 6.06 26.25
C TRP A 70 -72.84 6.94 25.86
N ILE A 71 -72.64 7.97 25.10
CA ILE A 71 -73.72 8.76 24.54
C ILE A 71 -74.62 7.90 23.61
N ARG A 72 -74.04 7.06 22.73
CA ARG A 72 -74.77 6.16 21.87
C ARG A 72 -75.59 5.13 22.68
N LEU A 73 -74.95 4.51 23.65
CA LEU A 73 -75.55 3.52 24.51
C LEU A 73 -76.77 4.10 25.22
N VAL A 74 -76.63 5.20 25.94
CA VAL A 74 -77.68 5.84 26.74
C VAL A 74 -78.78 6.43 25.84
N SER A 75 -78.45 6.86 24.62
CA SER A 75 -79.40 7.39 23.65
C SER A 75 -80.14 6.28 22.87
N GLY A 76 -79.84 4.98 23.13
CA GLY A 76 -80.46 3.87 22.41
C GLY A 76 -80.08 3.83 20.90
N GLU A 77 -78.92 4.36 20.55
CA GLU A 77 -78.34 4.28 19.19
C GLU A 77 -77.57 2.98 19.01
N LEU A 78 -78.26 1.81 19.14
CA LEU A 78 -77.67 0.47 19.12
C LEU A 78 -77.64 -0.08 17.69
N ASP A 79 -77.00 0.66 16.79
CA ASP A 79 -76.85 0.38 15.34
C ASP A 79 -75.38 0.01 14.99
N ASP A 80 -75.04 -0.01 13.70
CA ASP A 80 -73.66 -0.29 13.21
C ASP A 80 -72.65 0.73 13.74
N GLY A 81 -73.06 2.00 13.95
CA GLY A 81 -72.21 3.01 14.55
C GLY A 81 -71.87 2.74 16.00
N TYR A 82 -72.81 2.07 16.74
CA TYR A 82 -72.54 1.56 18.08
C TYR A 82 -71.48 0.44 18.11
N LEU A 83 -71.62 -0.53 17.19
CA LEU A 83 -70.59 -1.60 17.04
C LEU A 83 -69.20 -1.03 16.76
N GLN A 84 -69.14 -0.07 15.84
CA GLN A 84 -67.89 0.59 15.50
C GLN A 84 -67.31 1.33 16.72
N SER A 85 -68.13 1.99 17.51
CA SER A 85 -67.70 2.69 18.73
C SER A 85 -67.22 1.73 19.82
N ALA A 86 -67.79 0.54 19.93
CA ALA A 86 -67.36 -0.51 20.85
C ALA A 86 -65.95 -1.04 20.45
N HIS A 87 -65.77 -1.30 19.12
CA HIS A 87 -64.47 -1.71 18.58
C HIS A 87 -63.38 -0.67 18.82
N ALA A 88 -63.69 0.61 18.51
CA ALA A 88 -62.74 1.68 18.73
C ALA A 88 -62.39 1.86 20.22
N LEU A 89 -63.36 1.73 21.09
CA LEU A 89 -63.17 1.84 22.54
C LEU A 89 -62.34 0.64 23.08
N ALA A 90 -62.63 -0.59 22.65
CA ALA A 90 -61.86 -1.78 23.02
C ALA A 90 -60.42 -1.67 22.52
N GLY A 91 -60.17 -1.19 21.30
CA GLY A 91 -58.86 -0.95 20.72
C GLY A 91 -58.06 0.04 21.54
N ILE A 92 -58.59 1.24 21.79
CA ILE A 92 -57.90 2.30 22.53
C ILE A 92 -57.60 1.89 24.00
N PHE A 93 -58.49 1.12 24.61
CA PHE A 93 -58.24 0.55 25.94
C PHE A 93 -57.05 -0.42 25.92
N ASN A 94 -57.00 -1.31 24.96
CA ASN A 94 -55.91 -2.25 24.81
C ASN A 94 -54.58 -1.54 24.54
N ASP A 95 -54.55 -0.55 23.65
CA ASP A 95 -53.35 0.19 23.30
C ASP A 95 -52.80 1.03 24.45
N ASN A 96 -53.68 1.43 25.39
CA ASN A 96 -53.33 2.14 26.62
C ASN A 96 -53.12 1.22 27.83
N GLY A 97 -53.05 -0.09 27.62
CA GLY A 97 -52.76 -1.06 28.70
C GLY A 97 -53.86 -1.20 29.74
N VAL A 98 -55.11 -0.81 29.41
CA VAL A 98 -56.24 -0.99 30.31
C VAL A 98 -56.65 -2.47 30.33
N PRO A 99 -56.58 -3.20 31.47
CA PRO A 99 -56.90 -4.61 31.46
C PRO A 99 -58.43 -4.87 31.36
N ALA A 100 -58.82 -6.04 30.88
CA ALA A 100 -60.23 -6.40 30.66
C ALA A 100 -61.10 -6.25 31.90
N HIS A 101 -60.58 -6.57 33.09
CA HIS A 101 -61.32 -6.40 34.34
C HIS A 101 -61.60 -4.92 34.65
N ALA A 102 -60.67 -4.01 34.29
CA ALA A 102 -60.88 -2.58 34.45
C ALA A 102 -61.97 -2.05 33.51
N VAL A 103 -62.07 -2.60 32.31
CA VAL A 103 -63.17 -2.30 31.38
C VAL A 103 -64.51 -2.66 32.01
N ALA A 104 -64.63 -3.87 32.61
CA ALA A 104 -65.81 -4.31 33.27
C ALA A 104 -66.19 -3.45 34.51
N ILE A 105 -65.19 -3.09 35.33
CA ILE A 105 -65.40 -2.21 36.51
C ILE A 105 -65.86 -0.81 36.04
N CYS A 106 -65.17 -0.24 35.04
CA CYS A 106 -65.56 1.08 34.51
C CYS A 106 -66.98 1.08 33.97
N HIS A 107 -67.34 0.02 33.26
CA HIS A 107 -68.66 -0.14 32.68
C HIS A 107 -69.73 -0.22 33.76
N ALA A 108 -69.55 -0.98 34.83
CA ALA A 108 -70.47 -1.08 35.96
C ALA A 108 -70.61 0.26 36.72
N ILE A 109 -69.48 0.98 36.95
CA ILE A 109 -69.49 2.28 37.62
C ILE A 109 -70.27 3.30 36.82
N VAL A 110 -70.01 3.39 35.51
CA VAL A 110 -70.74 4.38 34.66
C VAL A 110 -72.22 4.03 34.55
N GLY A 111 -72.55 2.73 34.34
CA GLY A 111 -73.94 2.30 34.23
C GLY A 111 -74.74 2.61 35.51
N ASN A 112 -74.15 2.35 36.70
CA ASN A 112 -74.76 2.72 37.96
C ASN A 112 -74.92 4.24 38.15
N ALA A 113 -73.90 5.02 37.79
CA ALA A 113 -73.92 6.48 37.90
C ALA A 113 -75.03 7.09 36.99
N VAL A 114 -75.14 6.60 35.75
CA VAL A 114 -76.21 7.00 34.81
C VAL A 114 -77.56 6.64 35.40
N GLY A 115 -77.74 5.44 35.95
CA GLY A 115 -78.96 5.04 36.62
C GLY A 115 -79.32 5.93 37.83
N ALA A 116 -78.34 6.34 38.62
CA ALA A 116 -78.55 7.28 39.72
C ALA A 116 -78.98 8.66 39.27
N GLU A 117 -78.29 9.25 38.28
CA GLU A 117 -78.64 10.57 37.69
C GLU A 117 -80.04 10.58 37.10
N LEU A 118 -80.48 9.50 36.52
CA LEU A 118 -81.83 9.35 35.97
C LEU A 118 -82.89 9.02 37.02
N GLY A 119 -82.49 8.91 38.31
CA GLY A 119 -83.40 8.60 39.39
C GLY A 119 -84.01 7.20 39.36
N LEU A 120 -83.25 6.23 38.80
CA LEU A 120 -83.69 4.85 38.58
C LEU A 120 -83.25 3.87 39.72
N LEU A 121 -82.48 4.35 40.69
CA LEU A 121 -82.09 3.59 41.82
C LEU A 121 -83.23 3.51 42.83
N HIS A 122 -83.14 2.56 43.82
CA HIS A 122 -84.20 2.23 44.77
C HIS A 122 -84.81 3.41 45.48
N ASP A 123 -84.05 4.37 45.95
CA ASP A 123 -84.50 5.57 46.66
C ASP A 123 -85.29 6.54 45.72
N GLY A 124 -84.91 6.63 44.46
CA GLY A 124 -85.65 7.42 43.45
C GLY A 124 -87.00 6.83 43.04
N LEU A 125 -87.03 5.50 42.99
CA LEU A 125 -88.27 4.76 42.68
C LEU A 125 -89.20 4.72 43.92
N ALA A 126 -88.66 4.58 45.09
CA ALA A 126 -89.50 4.57 46.37
C ALA A 126 -90.23 5.88 46.56
N LYS A 127 -89.72 7.02 46.18
CA LYS A 127 -90.36 8.33 46.29
C LYS A 127 -91.56 8.47 45.37
N LEU A 128 -91.78 7.55 44.40
CA LEU A 128 -92.84 7.57 43.40
C LEU A 128 -93.92 6.50 43.68
N SER A 129 -93.92 5.81 44.84
CA SER A 129 -94.84 4.69 45.20
C SER A 129 -96.28 5.11 45.42
N HIS A 130 -96.61 6.42 45.38
CA HIS A 130 -98.00 6.86 45.57
C HIS A 130 -98.87 6.67 44.30
N ILE A 131 -100.15 6.28 44.48
CA ILE A 131 -101.10 5.94 43.43
C ILE A 131 -101.23 7.02 42.37
N TRP A 132 -101.06 8.28 42.68
CA TRP A 132 -101.11 9.41 41.72
C TRP A 132 -99.88 9.51 40.82
N GLN A 133 -98.79 8.78 41.10
CA GLN A 133 -97.55 8.76 40.33
C GLN A 133 -97.30 7.44 39.58
N ALA A 134 -98.32 6.54 39.56
CA ALA A 134 -98.21 5.21 39.03
C ALA A 134 -97.68 5.19 37.55
N LYS A 135 -98.07 6.13 36.70
CA LYS A 135 -97.62 6.23 35.33
C LYS A 135 -96.15 6.57 35.24
N GLU A 136 -95.66 7.49 36.06
CA GLU A 136 -94.25 7.89 36.08
C GLU A 136 -93.43 6.77 36.76
N TYR A 137 -93.92 6.11 37.78
CA TYR A 137 -93.26 4.94 38.39
C TYR A 137 -93.06 3.80 37.36
N ASN A 138 -94.12 3.42 36.61
CA ASN A 138 -94.03 2.40 35.62
C ASN A 138 -93.05 2.78 34.43
N ARG A 139 -93.04 4.08 34.06
CA ARG A 139 -92.12 4.60 33.03
C ARG A 139 -90.64 4.45 33.51
N ARG A 140 -90.34 4.80 34.79
CA ARG A 140 -89.00 4.68 35.35
C ARG A 140 -88.55 3.22 35.49
N ILE A 141 -89.45 2.33 35.87
CA ILE A 141 -89.18 0.89 35.94
C ILE A 141 -88.83 0.38 34.52
N ALA A 142 -89.63 0.72 33.52
CA ALA A 142 -89.32 0.34 32.12
C ALA A 142 -88.00 0.93 31.64
N LEU A 143 -87.71 2.20 31.89
CA LEU A 143 -86.42 2.79 31.54
C LEU A 143 -85.26 2.14 32.29
N ARG A 144 -85.40 1.80 33.57
CA ARG A 144 -84.42 1.04 34.33
C ARG A 144 -84.13 -0.29 33.71
N ALA A 145 -85.14 -1.06 33.32
CA ALA A 145 -85.02 -2.36 32.66
C ALA A 145 -84.31 -2.23 31.30
N ALA A 146 -84.69 -1.23 30.50
CA ALA A 146 -84.09 -0.97 29.22
C ALA A 146 -82.61 -0.59 29.33
N LEU A 147 -82.27 0.33 30.26
CA LEU A 147 -80.89 0.73 30.54
C LEU A 147 -80.05 -0.47 31.04
N GLN A 148 -80.57 -1.27 31.98
CA GLN A 148 -79.88 -2.44 32.50
C GLN A 148 -79.58 -3.48 31.38
N LYS A 149 -80.55 -3.77 30.51
CA LYS A 149 -80.36 -4.65 29.36
C LYS A 149 -79.29 -4.10 28.40
N ALA A 150 -79.34 -2.80 28.11
CA ALA A 150 -78.38 -2.15 27.23
C ALA A 150 -76.94 -2.18 27.81
N VAL A 151 -76.80 -1.89 29.11
CA VAL A 151 -75.50 -1.94 29.84
C VAL A 151 -74.93 -3.37 29.86
N GLN A 152 -75.77 -4.40 30.05
CA GLN A 152 -75.33 -5.79 30.02
C GLN A 152 -74.90 -6.23 28.60
N LEU A 153 -75.67 -5.86 27.60
CA LEU A 153 -75.28 -6.09 26.18
C LEU A 153 -73.94 -5.43 25.88
N ASP A 154 -73.78 -4.19 26.28
CA ASP A 154 -72.54 -3.43 26.05
C ASP A 154 -71.32 -4.06 26.72
N LEU A 155 -71.45 -4.48 27.96
CA LEU A 155 -70.41 -5.16 28.70
C LEU A 155 -69.95 -6.40 27.97
N GLU A 156 -70.91 -7.26 27.54
CA GLU A 156 -70.60 -8.48 26.76
C GLU A 156 -69.86 -8.11 25.48
N LEU A 157 -70.37 -7.18 24.67
CA LEU A 157 -69.80 -6.76 23.42
C LEU A 157 -68.37 -6.21 23.59
N LEU A 158 -68.18 -5.33 24.59
CA LEU A 158 -66.86 -4.76 24.89
C LEU A 158 -65.84 -5.81 25.31
N LEU A 159 -66.22 -6.79 26.16
CA LEU A 159 -65.32 -7.84 26.61
C LEU A 159 -64.96 -8.81 25.49
N GLU A 160 -65.93 -9.18 24.62
CA GLU A 160 -65.65 -10.00 23.44
C GLU A 160 -64.73 -9.27 22.46
N THR A 161 -65.06 -8.01 22.14
CA THR A 161 -64.24 -7.21 21.22
C THR A 161 -62.83 -7.02 21.78
N TYR A 162 -62.72 -6.71 23.10
CA TYR A 162 -61.43 -6.62 23.76
C TYR A 162 -60.61 -7.88 23.67
N SER A 163 -61.26 -9.05 23.89
CA SER A 163 -60.60 -10.36 23.76
C SER A 163 -60.13 -10.65 22.31
N HIS A 164 -60.92 -10.18 21.32
CA HIS A 164 -60.55 -10.31 19.90
C HIS A 164 -59.33 -9.47 19.57
N VAL A 165 -59.32 -8.18 19.95
CA VAL A 165 -58.21 -7.26 19.74
C VAL A 165 -56.92 -7.78 20.42
N GLN A 166 -57.05 -8.33 21.65
CA GLN A 166 -55.87 -8.92 22.34
C GLN A 166 -55.33 -10.15 21.56
N ARG A 167 -56.19 -10.99 21.03
CA ARG A 167 -55.74 -12.15 20.21
C ARG A 167 -55.03 -11.71 18.95
N GLU A 168 -55.64 -10.76 18.22
CA GLU A 168 -54.98 -10.22 17.01
C GLU A 168 -53.63 -9.62 17.29
N ASN A 169 -53.48 -8.81 18.36
CA ASN A 169 -52.18 -8.24 18.75
C ASN A 169 -51.17 -9.30 19.15
N ARG A 170 -51.60 -10.36 19.86
CA ARG A 170 -50.70 -11.49 20.16
C ARG A 170 -50.22 -12.22 18.91
N GLU A 171 -51.11 -12.49 17.97
CA GLU A 171 -50.75 -13.17 16.71
C GLU A 171 -49.84 -12.27 15.87
N ARG A 172 -50.08 -10.94 15.80
CA ARG A 172 -49.20 -9.99 15.13
C ARG A 172 -47.82 -9.98 15.77
N THR A 173 -47.72 -9.89 17.09
CA THR A 173 -46.46 -9.93 17.84
C THR A 173 -45.70 -11.22 17.58
N LYS A 174 -46.38 -12.37 17.54
CA LYS A 174 -45.74 -13.65 17.19
C LYS A 174 -45.17 -13.64 15.78
N HIS A 175 -45.90 -13.10 14.79
CA HIS A 175 -45.42 -12.97 13.43
C HIS A 175 -44.22 -12.04 13.34
N GLU A 176 -44.26 -10.91 14.01
CA GLU A 176 -43.14 -9.96 14.05
C GLU A 176 -41.89 -10.57 14.67
N ILE A 177 -42.03 -11.30 15.80
CA ILE A 177 -40.92 -12.04 16.44
C ILE A 177 -40.36 -13.10 15.51
N SER A 178 -41.22 -13.86 14.81
CA SER A 178 -40.75 -14.90 13.88
C SER A 178 -40.02 -14.31 12.66
N ALA A 179 -40.51 -13.20 12.11
CA ALA A 179 -39.83 -12.49 11.03
C ALA A 179 -38.47 -11.92 11.50
N PHE A 180 -38.43 -11.38 12.73
CA PHE A 180 -37.21 -10.88 13.34
C PHE A 180 -36.20 -12.00 13.59
N GLU A 181 -36.67 -13.20 14.02
CA GLU A 181 -35.84 -14.41 14.19
C GLU A 181 -35.10 -14.78 12.90
N VAL A 182 -35.82 -14.81 11.78
CA VAL A 182 -35.20 -15.08 10.47
C VAL A 182 -34.13 -14.02 10.16
N THR A 183 -34.45 -12.75 10.31
CA THR A 183 -33.53 -11.64 10.05
C THR A 183 -32.27 -11.73 10.92
N ILE A 184 -32.43 -12.00 12.22
CA ILE A 184 -31.27 -12.15 13.15
C ILE A 184 -30.40 -13.34 12.71
N ARG A 185 -31.03 -14.47 12.36
CA ARG A 185 -30.30 -15.67 11.92
C ARG A 185 -29.49 -15.40 10.65
N ASP A 186 -30.07 -14.68 9.69
CA ASP A 186 -29.40 -14.31 8.46
C ASP A 186 -28.22 -13.35 8.72
N VAL A 187 -28.43 -12.33 9.57
CA VAL A 187 -27.36 -11.38 9.95
C VAL A 187 -26.23 -12.10 10.69
N VAL A 188 -26.56 -12.95 11.66
CA VAL A 188 -25.56 -13.73 12.39
C VAL A 188 -24.80 -14.65 11.46
N GLY A 189 -25.50 -15.33 10.53
CA GLY A 189 -24.88 -16.17 9.52
C GLY A 189 -23.91 -15.38 8.62
N ALA A 190 -24.31 -14.20 8.17
CA ALA A 190 -23.46 -13.31 7.37
C ALA A 190 -22.23 -12.83 8.16
N VAL A 191 -22.42 -12.42 9.44
CA VAL A 191 -21.31 -11.99 10.30
C VAL A 191 -20.33 -13.11 10.57
N THR A 192 -20.82 -14.30 10.91
CA THR A 192 -19.97 -15.48 11.15
C THR A 192 -19.23 -15.91 9.88
N GLY A 193 -19.90 -15.89 8.72
CA GLY A 193 -19.29 -16.14 7.43
C GLY A 193 -18.18 -15.12 7.11
N SER A 194 -18.44 -13.85 7.34
CA SER A 194 -17.45 -12.77 7.15
C SER A 194 -16.26 -12.92 8.09
N ALA A 195 -16.50 -13.25 9.36
CA ALA A 195 -15.43 -13.47 10.33
C ALA A 195 -14.50 -14.63 9.90
N ARG A 196 -15.07 -15.74 9.37
CA ARG A 196 -14.28 -16.86 8.83
C ARG A 196 -13.45 -16.45 7.61
N ILE A 197 -14.01 -15.65 6.71
CA ILE A 197 -13.24 -15.14 5.55
C ILE A 197 -12.08 -14.27 6.01
N VAL A 198 -12.31 -13.39 7.00
CA VAL A 198 -11.25 -12.54 7.58
C VAL A 198 -10.16 -13.40 8.22
N GLU A 199 -10.52 -14.48 8.93
CA GLU A 199 -9.56 -15.43 9.51
C GLU A 199 -8.72 -16.13 8.44
N GLU A 200 -9.32 -16.63 7.36
CA GLU A 200 -8.62 -17.26 6.22
C GLU A 200 -7.67 -16.25 5.52
N MET A 201 -8.14 -15.01 5.32
CA MET A 201 -7.32 -13.93 4.76
C MET A 201 -6.13 -13.60 5.66
N ALA A 202 -6.35 -13.53 6.97
CA ALA A 202 -5.31 -13.26 7.95
C ALA A 202 -4.25 -14.38 7.96
N HIS A 203 -4.66 -15.64 7.88
CA HIS A 203 -3.72 -16.76 7.75
C HIS A 203 -2.88 -16.69 6.48
N THR A 204 -3.50 -16.38 5.34
CA THR A 204 -2.81 -16.18 4.06
C THR A 204 -1.81 -15.02 4.15
N MET A 205 -2.25 -13.90 4.70
CA MET A 205 -1.40 -12.71 4.88
C MET A 205 -0.22 -12.97 5.82
N ASN A 206 -0.41 -13.75 6.89
CA ASN A 206 0.67 -14.17 7.77
C ASN A 206 1.73 -15.01 7.02
N GLY A 207 1.29 -15.87 6.09
CA GLY A 207 2.18 -16.60 5.20
C GLY A 207 3.02 -15.66 4.33
N LEU A 208 2.37 -14.70 3.67
CA LEU A 208 3.02 -13.69 2.82
C LEU A 208 4.00 -12.80 3.61
N VAL A 209 3.63 -12.38 4.83
CA VAL A 209 4.50 -11.60 5.71
C VAL A 209 5.78 -12.37 6.06
N LYS A 210 5.66 -13.65 6.42
CA LYS A 210 6.82 -14.49 6.71
C LYS A 210 7.70 -14.68 5.48
N GLU A 211 7.12 -14.95 4.33
CA GLU A 211 7.86 -15.09 3.07
C GLU A 211 8.57 -13.78 2.70
N THR A 212 7.89 -12.64 2.80
CA THR A 212 8.49 -11.31 2.58
C THR A 212 9.67 -11.07 3.51
N GLY A 213 9.55 -11.43 4.78
CA GLY A 213 10.64 -11.33 5.76
C GLY A 213 11.86 -12.20 5.37
N VAL A 214 11.63 -13.44 4.94
CA VAL A 214 12.71 -14.32 4.45
C VAL A 214 13.39 -13.73 3.21
N GLN A 215 12.61 -13.23 2.26
CA GLN A 215 13.14 -12.60 1.05
C GLN A 215 13.92 -11.32 1.37
N ALA A 216 13.44 -10.50 2.30
CA ALA A 216 14.14 -9.30 2.75
C ALA A 216 15.50 -9.63 3.37
N VAL A 217 15.59 -10.68 4.21
CA VAL A 217 16.88 -11.16 4.79
C VAL A 217 17.82 -11.65 3.69
N ALA A 218 17.32 -12.41 2.71
CA ALA A 218 18.13 -12.88 1.58
C ALA A 218 18.65 -11.72 0.73
N ALA A 219 17.80 -10.75 0.44
CA ALA A 219 18.15 -9.54 -0.31
C ALA A 219 19.18 -8.68 0.44
N ALA A 220 19.06 -8.55 1.79
CA ALA A 220 20.05 -7.87 2.62
C ALA A 220 21.44 -8.49 2.50
N ARG A 221 21.53 -9.82 2.59
CA ARG A 221 22.81 -10.54 2.39
C ARG A 221 23.39 -10.31 1.00
N ALA A 222 22.57 -10.40 -0.04
CA ALA A 222 23.02 -10.13 -1.41
C ALA A 222 23.49 -8.68 -1.60
N SER A 223 22.88 -7.73 -0.92
CA SER A 223 23.29 -6.31 -0.91
C SER A 223 24.63 -6.12 -0.19
N ASP A 224 24.83 -6.79 0.96
CA ASP A 224 26.10 -6.78 1.68
C ASP A 224 27.23 -7.40 0.82
N GLU A 225 27.00 -8.55 0.20
CA GLU A 225 27.95 -9.18 -0.73
C GLU A 225 28.27 -8.27 -1.93
N ALA A 226 27.26 -7.58 -2.48
CA ALA A 226 27.48 -6.62 -3.56
C ALA A 226 28.30 -5.42 -3.10
N SER A 227 28.08 -4.93 -1.88
CA SER A 227 28.88 -3.86 -1.27
C SER A 227 30.35 -4.23 -1.09
N ASP A 228 30.62 -5.46 -0.60
CA ASP A 228 31.98 -5.99 -0.45
C ASP A 228 32.67 -6.14 -1.82
N ASN A 229 31.95 -6.61 -2.83
CA ASN A 229 32.45 -6.71 -4.19
C ASN A 229 32.79 -5.33 -4.76
N VAL A 230 31.91 -4.34 -4.58
CA VAL A 230 32.14 -2.94 -4.99
C VAL A 230 33.38 -2.37 -4.28
N GLY A 231 33.58 -2.64 -2.99
CA GLY A 231 34.77 -2.28 -2.24
C GLY A 231 36.03 -2.91 -2.78
N SER A 232 35.97 -4.20 -3.15
CA SER A 232 37.11 -4.90 -3.75
C SER A 232 37.50 -4.34 -5.11
N VAL A 233 36.50 -4.03 -5.97
CA VAL A 233 36.74 -3.41 -7.29
C VAL A 233 37.28 -1.99 -7.11
N ALA A 234 36.84 -1.23 -6.11
CA ALA A 234 37.38 0.09 -5.79
C ALA A 234 38.89 0.03 -5.49
N SER A 235 39.30 -0.91 -4.62
CA SER A 235 40.71 -1.11 -4.25
C SER A 235 41.53 -1.51 -5.45
N ALA A 236 41.06 -2.44 -6.29
CA ALA A 236 41.74 -2.83 -7.53
C ALA A 236 41.88 -1.67 -8.54
N THR A 237 40.87 -0.80 -8.61
CA THR A 237 40.89 0.39 -9.48
C THR A 237 41.89 1.42 -9.01
N GLU A 238 42.03 1.57 -7.70
CA GLU A 238 43.06 2.45 -7.09
C GLU A 238 44.47 1.92 -7.36
N GLU A 239 44.71 0.60 -7.21
CA GLU A 239 45.98 -0.05 -7.58
C GLU A 239 46.30 0.12 -9.07
N LEU A 240 45.30 -0.03 -9.95
CA LEU A 240 45.46 0.23 -11.39
C LEU A 240 45.87 1.68 -11.65
N SER A 241 45.26 2.66 -10.99
CA SER A 241 45.61 4.07 -11.13
C SER A 241 47.04 4.37 -10.73
N ILE A 242 47.51 3.75 -9.64
CA ILE A 242 48.93 3.85 -9.18
C ILE A 242 49.85 3.21 -10.22
N SER A 243 49.52 2.02 -10.73
CA SER A 243 50.28 1.30 -11.75
C SER A 243 50.40 2.09 -13.04
N LEU A 244 49.30 2.66 -13.53
CA LEU A 244 49.31 3.51 -14.73
C LEU A 244 50.17 4.77 -14.57
N SER A 245 50.16 5.34 -13.36
CA SER A 245 51.06 6.48 -13.07
C SER A 245 52.54 6.07 -13.08
N ALA A 246 52.86 4.90 -12.56
CA ALA A 246 54.24 4.34 -12.63
C ALA A 246 54.66 4.05 -14.07
N ILE A 247 53.76 3.40 -14.88
CA ILE A 247 54.05 3.13 -16.31
C ILE A 247 54.23 4.41 -17.08
N SER A 248 53.40 5.43 -16.88
CA SER A 248 53.59 6.77 -17.48
C SER A 248 54.98 7.37 -17.18
N GLY A 249 55.44 7.22 -15.95
CA GLY A 249 56.79 7.66 -15.54
C GLY A 249 57.89 6.86 -16.26
N GLU A 250 57.74 5.54 -16.43
CA GLU A 250 58.68 4.70 -17.14
C GLU A 250 58.74 5.02 -18.62
N VAL A 251 57.58 5.27 -19.27
CA VAL A 251 57.50 5.69 -20.67
C VAL A 251 58.21 7.02 -20.88
N ALA A 252 57.97 8.00 -20.02
CA ALA A 252 58.71 9.30 -20.12
C ALA A 252 60.22 9.13 -19.96
N ARG A 253 60.67 8.22 -19.09
CA ARG A 253 62.12 7.90 -18.94
C ARG A 253 62.65 7.18 -20.16
N ALA A 254 61.90 6.26 -20.76
CA ALA A 254 62.29 5.53 -21.98
C ALA A 254 62.43 6.49 -23.17
N THR A 255 61.50 7.43 -23.35
CA THR A 255 61.56 8.49 -24.38
C THR A 255 62.82 9.36 -24.18
N THR A 256 63.16 9.78 -22.98
CA THR A 256 64.38 10.54 -22.71
C THR A 256 65.62 9.75 -23.06
N LYS A 257 65.69 8.46 -22.66
CA LYS A 257 66.84 7.59 -22.97
C LYS A 257 66.97 7.32 -24.45
N ALA A 258 65.86 7.15 -25.20
CA ALA A 258 65.85 6.99 -26.65
C ALA A 258 66.44 8.24 -27.32
N HIS A 259 66.00 9.45 -26.91
CA HIS A 259 66.53 10.68 -27.41
C HIS A 259 68.02 10.85 -27.13
N ASP A 260 68.48 10.52 -25.90
CA ASP A 260 69.92 10.56 -25.57
C ASP A 260 70.75 9.58 -26.38
N ALA A 261 70.21 8.35 -26.62
CA ALA A 261 70.89 7.36 -27.47
C ALA A 261 70.96 7.84 -28.94
N SER A 262 69.88 8.42 -29.45
CA SER A 262 69.86 9.02 -30.81
C SER A 262 70.95 10.11 -30.95
N ASN A 263 71.01 11.00 -30.00
CA ASN A 263 72.02 12.10 -30.00
C ASN A 263 73.44 11.53 -29.88
N ALA A 264 73.68 10.45 -29.11
CA ALA A 264 74.97 9.81 -29.02
C ALA A 264 75.33 9.10 -30.35
N ALA A 265 74.36 8.40 -30.96
CA ALA A 265 74.59 7.74 -32.22
C ALA A 265 74.94 8.76 -33.33
N LEU A 266 74.19 9.86 -33.46
CA LEU A 266 74.46 10.93 -34.42
C LEU A 266 75.84 11.57 -34.20
N ARG A 267 76.26 11.79 -32.98
CA ARG A 267 77.61 12.27 -32.64
C ARG A 267 78.69 11.25 -33.08
N THR A 268 78.47 9.97 -32.79
CA THR A 268 79.42 8.90 -33.22
C THR A 268 79.48 8.76 -34.71
N GLU A 269 78.36 8.89 -35.44
CA GLU A 269 78.30 8.90 -36.90
C GLU A 269 79.18 10.01 -37.46
N ALA A 270 79.05 11.24 -36.94
CA ALA A 270 79.86 12.38 -37.33
C ALA A 270 81.35 12.12 -37.12
N ILE A 271 81.73 11.51 -35.98
CA ILE A 271 83.12 11.14 -35.70
C ILE A 271 83.66 10.11 -36.70
N VAL A 272 82.88 9.03 -36.97
CA VAL A 272 83.28 7.98 -37.91
C VAL A 272 83.36 8.47 -39.33
N LYS A 273 82.40 9.34 -39.75
CA LYS A 273 82.52 10.03 -41.07
C LYS A 273 83.77 10.89 -41.15
N GLY A 274 84.13 11.57 -40.06
CA GLY A 274 85.42 12.29 -40.00
C GLY A 274 86.62 11.41 -40.10
N LEU A 275 86.60 10.17 -39.53
CA LEU A 275 87.65 9.16 -39.71
C LEU A 275 87.68 8.62 -41.10
N ALA A 276 86.52 8.36 -41.74
CA ALA A 276 86.47 7.94 -43.16
C ALA A 276 87.12 8.99 -44.09
N GLN A 277 86.80 10.30 -43.86
CA GLN A 277 87.40 11.40 -44.61
C GLN A 277 88.93 11.50 -44.35
N SER A 278 89.36 11.28 -43.10
CA SER A 278 90.76 11.28 -42.78
C SER A 278 91.52 10.12 -43.43
N ALA A 279 90.89 8.92 -43.46
CA ALA A 279 91.47 7.77 -44.18
C ALA A 279 91.57 8.01 -45.67
N GLN A 280 90.56 8.68 -46.26
CA GLN A 280 90.65 9.09 -47.69
C GLN A 280 91.81 10.03 -47.95
N THR A 281 91.97 11.04 -47.05
CA THR A 281 93.07 11.99 -47.12
C THR A 281 94.45 11.34 -47.00
N ILE A 282 94.56 10.40 -45.99
CA ILE A 282 95.76 9.61 -45.81
C ILE A 282 96.10 8.78 -47.10
N GLY A 283 95.11 8.14 -47.71
CA GLY A 283 95.27 7.46 -48.98
C GLY A 283 95.90 8.34 -50.08
N SER A 284 95.35 9.54 -50.22
CA SER A 284 95.89 10.50 -51.21
C SER A 284 97.33 10.96 -50.91
N ILE A 285 97.61 11.12 -49.61
CA ILE A 285 98.98 11.49 -49.14
C ILE A 285 99.97 10.34 -49.42
N VAL A 286 99.55 9.08 -49.15
CA VAL A 286 100.37 7.88 -49.37
C VAL A 286 100.68 7.73 -50.88
N ASP A 287 99.61 7.93 -51.72
CA ASP A 287 99.85 7.90 -53.19
C ASP A 287 100.88 8.96 -53.62
N LEU A 288 100.74 10.21 -53.04
CA LEU A 288 101.71 11.27 -53.38
C LEU A 288 103.15 10.91 -52.86
N ILE A 289 103.27 10.32 -51.62
CA ILE A 289 104.60 9.91 -51.16
C ILE A 289 105.18 8.78 -52.01
N ARG A 290 104.36 7.85 -52.43
CA ARG A 290 104.76 6.79 -53.37
C ARG A 290 105.32 7.36 -54.72
N ASP A 291 104.62 8.33 -55.22
CA ASP A 291 105.04 9.02 -56.49
C ASP A 291 106.37 9.81 -56.26
N ILE A 292 106.53 10.48 -55.12
CA ILE A 292 107.72 11.15 -54.70
C ILE A 292 108.88 10.12 -54.56
N ALA A 293 108.62 9.00 -53.87
CA ALA A 293 109.62 7.92 -53.73
C ALA A 293 110.04 7.36 -55.09
N ALA A 294 109.12 7.13 -56.05
CA ALA A 294 109.42 6.67 -57.38
C ALA A 294 110.28 7.69 -58.17
N GLN A 295 109.90 8.99 -58.09
CA GLN A 295 110.71 10.06 -58.69
C GLN A 295 112.10 10.16 -58.02
N THR A 296 112.19 10.04 -56.70
CA THR A 296 113.43 10.08 -55.96
C THR A 296 114.33 8.90 -56.35
N ASN A 297 113.76 7.72 -56.54
CA ASN A 297 114.47 6.52 -57.02
C ASN A 297 115.02 6.73 -58.47
N LEU A 298 114.21 7.36 -59.38
CA LEU A 298 114.67 7.71 -60.72
C LEU A 298 115.76 8.73 -60.66
N LEU A 299 115.66 9.81 -59.87
CA LEU A 299 116.73 10.80 -59.68
C LEU A 299 117.99 10.19 -59.12
N ALA A 300 117.85 9.30 -58.09
CA ALA A 300 118.99 8.60 -57.52
C ALA A 300 119.67 7.65 -58.53
N LEU A 301 118.86 6.96 -59.40
CA LEU A 301 119.39 6.14 -60.53
C LEU A 301 120.18 7.00 -61.49
N ASN A 302 119.61 8.12 -61.92
CA ASN A 302 120.29 9.06 -62.78
C ASN A 302 121.59 9.57 -62.19
N ALA A 303 121.57 9.96 -60.88
CA ALA A 303 122.76 10.33 -60.14
C ALA A 303 123.82 9.20 -60.05
N THR A 304 123.36 8.01 -59.85
CA THR A 304 124.29 6.78 -59.82
C THR A 304 124.92 6.57 -61.21
N ILE A 305 124.17 6.76 -62.26
CA ILE A 305 124.66 6.70 -63.63
C ILE A 305 125.70 7.75 -63.92
N GLU A 306 125.41 9.00 -63.53
CA GLU A 306 126.38 10.10 -63.72
C GLU A 306 127.60 10.01 -62.86
N ALA A 307 127.45 9.56 -61.61
CA ALA A 307 128.58 9.24 -60.67
C ALA A 307 129.52 8.20 -61.24
N ALA A 308 128.94 7.11 -61.84
CA ALA A 308 129.71 6.11 -62.55
C ALA A 308 130.45 6.66 -63.82
N ARG A 309 129.85 7.67 -64.40
CA ARG A 309 130.37 8.29 -65.63
C ARG A 309 131.57 9.25 -65.25
N ALA A 310 131.57 9.79 -64.06
CA ALA A 310 132.65 10.70 -63.52
C ALA A 310 133.86 9.88 -63.01
N GLY A 311 133.89 8.60 -63.02
CA GLY A 311 135.02 7.74 -62.68
C GLY A 311 135.51 7.88 -61.23
N GLU A 312 136.76 8.00 -60.89
CA GLU A 312 137.35 8.10 -59.54
C GLU A 312 136.85 9.36 -58.78
N SER A 313 136.59 10.47 -59.48
CA SER A 313 136.06 11.66 -58.87
C SER A 313 134.62 11.61 -58.40
N GLY A 314 133.82 10.61 -58.95
CA GLY A 314 132.38 10.44 -58.62
C GLY A 314 132.15 9.47 -57.44
N ARG A 315 133.14 8.82 -56.86
CA ARG A 315 132.98 7.77 -55.84
C ARG A 315 132.14 8.16 -54.61
N GLY A 316 132.36 9.32 -54.09
CA GLY A 316 131.55 9.90 -52.95
C GLY A 316 130.07 10.07 -53.30
N PHE A 317 129.85 10.61 -54.58
CA PHE A 317 128.48 10.84 -55.08
C PHE A 317 127.76 9.48 -55.35
N ALA A 318 128.50 8.51 -55.86
CA ALA A 318 127.93 7.14 -56.07
C ALA A 318 127.42 6.47 -54.77
N VAL A 319 128.10 6.67 -53.64
CA VAL A 319 127.65 6.12 -52.38
C VAL A 319 126.45 6.83 -51.90
N VAL A 320 126.35 8.21 -51.96
CA VAL A 320 125.15 8.96 -51.60
C VAL A 320 124.00 8.66 -52.52
N ALA A 321 124.17 8.57 -53.82
CA ALA A 321 123.13 8.18 -54.76
C ALA A 321 122.59 6.74 -54.49
N GLN A 322 123.46 5.79 -54.19
CA GLN A 322 123.03 4.47 -53.79
C GLN A 322 122.24 4.42 -52.49
N GLU A 323 122.66 5.20 -51.52
CA GLU A 323 121.90 5.36 -50.20
C GLU A 323 120.55 5.97 -50.38
N VAL A 324 120.41 7.05 -51.25
CA VAL A 324 119.13 7.68 -51.60
C VAL A 324 118.20 6.72 -52.34
N LYS A 325 118.85 5.93 -53.28
CA LYS A 325 118.13 4.87 -54.02
C LYS A 325 117.57 3.77 -53.04
N GLN A 326 118.39 3.34 -52.12
CA GLN A 326 117.94 2.38 -51.08
C GLN A 326 116.85 2.98 -50.14
N LEU A 327 116.95 4.26 -49.73
CA LEU A 327 116.00 4.95 -48.92
C LEU A 327 114.67 5.14 -49.68
N SER A 328 114.73 5.57 -50.99
CA SER A 328 113.48 5.69 -51.77
C SER A 328 112.78 4.32 -51.98
N ALA A 329 113.55 3.21 -52.21
CA ALA A 329 112.96 1.90 -52.28
C ALA A 329 112.34 1.40 -50.95
N ARG A 330 112.98 1.78 -49.84
CA ARG A 330 112.42 1.51 -48.53
C ARG A 330 111.12 2.36 -48.27
N THR A 331 111.13 3.64 -48.65
CA THR A 331 109.95 4.55 -48.54
C THR A 331 108.82 3.97 -49.40
N ALA A 332 109.11 3.58 -50.67
CA ALA A 332 108.09 3.00 -51.55
C ALA A 332 107.45 1.74 -50.97
N ARG A 333 108.26 0.85 -50.35
CA ARG A 333 107.73 -0.35 -49.65
C ARG A 333 106.88 0.02 -48.48
N ALA A 334 107.36 0.95 -47.66
CA ALA A 334 106.55 1.41 -46.47
C ALA A 334 105.24 2.07 -46.92
N THR A 335 105.26 2.83 -48.01
CA THR A 335 104.03 3.45 -48.55
C THR A 335 103.10 2.39 -49.17
N ASP A 336 103.65 1.34 -49.83
CA ASP A 336 102.84 0.21 -50.33
C ASP A 336 102.15 -0.54 -49.18
N GLU A 337 102.88 -0.74 -48.06
CA GLU A 337 102.30 -1.37 -46.86
C GLU A 337 101.17 -0.52 -46.26
N ILE A 338 101.34 0.80 -46.16
CA ILE A 338 100.32 1.71 -45.70
C ILE A 338 99.15 1.77 -46.67
N ALA A 339 99.42 1.86 -47.99
CA ALA A 339 98.43 1.81 -49.09
C ALA A 339 97.53 0.58 -49.02
N ALA A 340 98.08 -0.57 -48.60
CA ALA A 340 97.31 -1.80 -48.41
C ALA A 340 96.39 -1.72 -47.16
N GLN A 341 96.78 -0.94 -46.12
CA GLN A 341 96.01 -0.77 -44.87
C GLN A 341 94.86 0.26 -45.00
N VAL A 342 95.03 1.29 -45.80
CA VAL A 342 94.05 2.38 -46.01
C VAL A 342 92.67 1.86 -46.50
N PRO A 343 92.60 0.99 -47.55
CA PRO A 343 91.29 0.43 -47.94
C PRO A 343 90.60 -0.37 -46.87
N ALA A 344 91.37 -1.11 -46.05
CA ALA A 344 90.79 -1.86 -44.93
C ALA A 344 90.21 -0.92 -43.87
N MET A 345 90.91 0.21 -43.56
CA MET A 345 90.37 1.25 -42.69
C MET A 345 89.10 1.92 -43.25
N GLN A 346 89.12 2.21 -44.58
CA GLN A 346 87.97 2.77 -45.23
C GLN A 346 86.76 1.80 -45.21
N ALA A 347 86.96 0.54 -45.48
CA ALA A 347 85.91 -0.48 -45.40
C ALA A 347 85.35 -0.64 -43.95
N ALA A 348 86.25 -0.67 -42.96
CA ALA A 348 85.83 -0.78 -41.51
C ALA A 348 85.05 0.49 -41.06
N THR A 349 85.51 1.68 -41.52
CA THR A 349 84.77 2.93 -41.20
C THR A 349 83.43 3.01 -41.90
N GLN A 350 83.30 2.51 -43.08
CA GLN A 350 82.03 2.41 -43.83
C GLN A 350 81.06 1.47 -43.16
N GLU A 351 81.51 0.29 -42.79
CA GLU A 351 80.70 -0.69 -42.05
C GLU A 351 80.26 -0.11 -40.69
N ALA A 352 81.12 0.64 -40.00
CA ALA A 352 80.73 1.33 -38.75
C ALA A 352 79.67 2.42 -38.99
N VAL A 353 79.70 3.16 -40.07
CA VAL A 353 78.66 4.12 -40.44
C VAL A 353 77.32 3.43 -40.65
N GLU A 354 77.29 2.34 -41.43
CA GLU A 354 76.09 1.57 -41.73
C GLU A 354 75.47 0.98 -40.41
N ALA A 355 76.34 0.48 -39.53
CA ALA A 355 75.90 -0.02 -38.19
C ALA A 355 75.27 1.11 -37.34
N ILE A 356 75.87 2.32 -37.34
CA ILE A 356 75.33 3.46 -36.59
C ILE A 356 74.01 3.96 -37.19
N GLU A 357 73.90 4.01 -38.53
CA GLU A 357 72.63 4.36 -39.25
C GLU A 357 71.50 3.36 -38.85
N SER A 358 71.82 2.07 -38.74
CA SER A 358 70.89 1.05 -38.27
C SER A 358 70.48 1.32 -36.79
N ILE A 359 71.41 1.72 -35.91
CA ILE A 359 71.10 2.08 -34.53
C ILE A 359 70.18 3.30 -34.48
N VAL A 360 70.42 4.31 -35.29
CA VAL A 360 69.54 5.53 -35.37
C VAL A 360 68.14 5.10 -35.83
N GLY A 361 68.01 4.18 -36.80
CA GLY A 361 66.74 3.62 -37.21
C GLY A 361 66.00 2.91 -36.06
N PHE A 362 66.67 2.00 -35.36
CA PHE A 362 66.11 1.30 -34.19
C PHE A 362 65.65 2.24 -33.08
N VAL A 363 66.41 3.28 -32.78
CA VAL A 363 66.04 4.29 -31.82
C VAL A 363 64.81 5.08 -32.23
N GLY A 364 64.70 5.40 -33.55
CA GLY A 364 63.50 6.02 -34.13
C GLY A 364 62.26 5.15 -33.97
N ASP A 365 62.37 3.86 -34.23
CA ASP A 365 61.25 2.90 -33.99
C ASP A 365 60.89 2.77 -32.52
N MET A 366 61.89 2.85 -31.61
CA MET A 366 61.69 2.85 -30.16
C MET A 366 60.92 4.12 -29.72
N ASP A 367 61.26 5.27 -30.24
CA ASP A 367 60.55 6.55 -29.96
C ASP A 367 59.07 6.46 -30.39
N GLN A 368 58.83 5.99 -31.62
CA GLN A 368 57.48 5.77 -32.11
C GLN A 368 56.70 4.78 -31.26
N THR A 369 57.32 3.70 -30.80
CA THR A 369 56.70 2.70 -29.92
C THR A 369 56.34 3.31 -28.56
N THR A 370 57.25 4.11 -27.95
CA THR A 370 56.97 4.76 -26.68
C THR A 370 55.87 5.78 -26.77
N LEU A 371 55.72 6.52 -27.87
CA LEU A 371 54.59 7.42 -28.14
C LEU A 371 53.25 6.66 -28.19
N THR A 372 53.25 5.50 -28.86
CA THR A 372 52.05 4.64 -28.92
C THR A 372 51.67 4.11 -27.52
N ILE A 373 52.65 3.67 -26.74
CA ILE A 373 52.40 3.24 -25.34
C ILE A 373 51.89 4.41 -24.52
N ALA A 374 52.44 5.62 -24.63
CA ALA A 374 51.97 6.83 -23.92
C ALA A 374 50.48 7.09 -24.19
N SER A 375 50.07 7.05 -25.46
CA SER A 375 48.65 7.21 -25.85
C SER A 375 47.77 6.14 -25.22
N SER A 376 48.21 4.88 -25.27
CA SER A 376 47.44 3.77 -24.65
C SER A 376 47.32 3.90 -23.13
N VAL A 377 48.37 4.41 -22.48
CA VAL A 377 48.32 4.69 -21.01
C VAL A 377 47.35 5.82 -20.69
N ASP A 378 47.28 6.87 -21.49
CA ASP A 378 46.34 7.96 -21.30
C ASP A 378 44.88 7.50 -21.52
N GLU A 379 44.63 6.65 -22.54
CA GLU A 379 43.31 6.03 -22.73
C GLU A 379 42.92 5.13 -21.54
N GLN A 380 43.85 4.29 -21.06
CA GLN A 380 43.61 3.44 -19.88
C GLN A 380 43.37 4.27 -18.62
N ARG A 381 44.06 5.39 -18.45
CA ARG A 381 43.82 6.31 -17.32
C ARG A 381 42.41 6.88 -17.36
N ALA A 382 41.94 7.33 -18.55
CA ALA A 382 40.58 7.84 -18.72
C ALA A 382 39.55 6.74 -18.43
N ALA A 383 39.75 5.53 -18.91
CA ALA A 383 38.88 4.37 -18.62
C ALA A 383 38.85 4.02 -17.13
N THR A 384 40.03 4.02 -16.46
CA THR A 384 40.14 3.75 -15.03
C THR A 384 39.39 4.81 -14.18
N GLN A 385 39.43 6.07 -14.58
CA GLN A 385 38.65 7.15 -13.94
C GLN A 385 37.15 6.95 -14.12
N GLU A 386 36.71 6.47 -15.28
CA GLU A 386 35.30 6.15 -15.54
C GLU A 386 34.82 4.96 -14.71
N ILE A 387 35.65 3.92 -14.56
CA ILE A 387 35.41 2.81 -13.66
C ILE A 387 35.25 3.31 -12.21
N ALA A 388 36.15 4.17 -11.75
CA ALA A 388 36.08 4.73 -10.39
C ALA A 388 34.77 5.48 -10.12
N ARG A 389 34.27 6.26 -11.11
CA ARG A 389 32.96 6.91 -11.02
C ARG A 389 31.82 5.87 -10.96
N SER A 390 31.87 4.86 -11.83
CA SER A 390 30.86 3.80 -11.86
C SER A 390 30.79 3.03 -10.55
N ILE A 391 31.93 2.77 -9.91
CA ILE A 391 32.06 2.18 -8.59
C ILE A 391 31.37 3.05 -7.53
N SER A 392 31.60 4.37 -7.57
CA SER A 392 30.92 5.30 -6.65
C SER A 392 29.40 5.23 -6.77
N TYR A 393 28.86 5.23 -8.00
CA TYR A 393 27.44 5.04 -8.23
C TYR A 393 26.92 3.67 -7.76
N ALA A 394 27.69 2.60 -8.03
CA ALA A 394 27.34 1.26 -7.56
C ALA A 394 27.31 1.18 -6.03
N SER A 395 28.27 1.81 -5.34
CA SER A 395 28.29 1.90 -3.87
C SER A 395 27.08 2.63 -3.32
N GLN A 396 26.73 3.76 -3.90
CA GLN A 396 25.52 4.50 -3.52
C GLN A 396 24.26 3.65 -3.78
N GLY A 397 24.17 3.00 -4.93
CA GLY A 397 23.03 2.13 -5.28
C GLY A 397 22.87 0.95 -4.31
N THR A 398 23.97 0.31 -3.89
CA THR A 398 23.91 -0.77 -2.89
C THR A 398 23.44 -0.27 -1.53
N GLN A 399 23.84 0.92 -1.12
CA GLN A 399 23.33 1.58 0.10
C GLN A 399 21.84 1.89 0.04
N GLU A 400 21.36 2.42 -1.07
CA GLU A 400 19.94 2.71 -1.29
C GLU A 400 19.11 1.41 -1.25
N VAL A 401 19.60 0.33 -1.86
CA VAL A 401 18.97 -1.00 -1.82
C VAL A 401 18.92 -1.53 -0.38
N ALA A 402 20.00 -1.40 0.40
CA ALA A 402 20.03 -1.84 1.79
C ALA A 402 18.99 -1.08 2.65
N GLN A 403 18.84 0.24 2.45
CA GLN A 403 17.82 1.03 3.12
C GLN A 403 16.39 0.62 2.71
N ALA A 404 16.16 0.38 1.42
CA ALA A 404 14.87 -0.10 0.93
C ALA A 404 14.49 -1.44 1.53
N ILE A 405 15.44 -2.37 1.64
CA ILE A 405 15.24 -3.69 2.27
C ILE A 405 14.89 -3.53 3.76
N ALA A 406 15.56 -2.63 4.49
CA ALA A 406 15.23 -2.35 5.88
C ALA A 406 13.78 -1.84 6.03
N SER A 407 13.33 -0.94 5.16
CA SER A 407 11.94 -0.46 5.13
C SER A 407 10.93 -1.55 4.78
N VAL A 408 11.28 -2.47 3.86
CA VAL A 408 10.43 -3.64 3.54
C VAL A 408 10.29 -4.55 4.76
N ASN A 409 11.37 -4.79 5.49
CA ASN A 409 11.33 -5.62 6.70
C ASN A 409 10.48 -4.98 7.81
N GLU A 410 10.60 -3.66 8.02
CA GLU A 410 9.77 -2.92 8.98
C GLU A 410 8.27 -2.98 8.58
N SER A 411 7.99 -2.78 7.28
CA SER A 411 6.62 -2.88 6.75
C SER A 411 6.04 -4.28 6.90
N ALA A 412 6.85 -5.32 6.68
CA ALA A 412 6.44 -6.71 6.90
C ALA A 412 6.13 -6.97 8.38
N GLN A 413 6.94 -6.47 9.31
CA GLN A 413 6.67 -6.60 10.76
C GLN A 413 5.38 -5.87 11.17
N ALA A 414 5.15 -4.64 10.67
CA ALA A 414 3.92 -3.90 10.91
C ALA A 414 2.69 -4.61 10.36
N ALA A 415 2.80 -5.15 9.13
CA ALA A 415 1.74 -5.98 8.54
C ALA A 415 1.45 -7.22 9.37
N GLY A 416 2.49 -7.89 9.91
CA GLY A 416 2.34 -9.04 10.81
C GLY A 416 1.58 -8.70 12.09
N ALA A 417 1.84 -7.55 12.70
CA ALA A 417 1.06 -7.06 13.86
C ALA A 417 -0.40 -6.82 13.48
N GLY A 418 -0.68 -6.17 12.35
CA GLY A 418 -2.03 -5.94 11.84
C GLY A 418 -2.80 -7.25 11.57
N VAL A 419 -2.12 -8.28 11.08
CA VAL A 419 -2.71 -9.63 10.90
C VAL A 419 -3.12 -10.23 12.25
N GLY A 420 -2.31 -10.05 13.29
CA GLY A 420 -2.66 -10.48 14.65
C GLY A 420 -3.94 -9.80 15.17
N GLU A 421 -4.08 -8.50 14.94
CA GLU A 421 -5.28 -7.75 15.30
C GLU A 421 -6.51 -8.21 14.51
N MET A 422 -6.37 -8.47 13.19
CA MET A 422 -7.45 -9.00 12.35
C MET A 422 -7.97 -10.34 12.87
N LEU A 423 -7.08 -11.26 13.26
CA LEU A 423 -7.46 -12.55 13.85
C LEU A 423 -8.24 -12.34 15.15
N GLY A 424 -7.77 -11.47 16.04
CA GLY A 424 -8.46 -11.15 17.27
C GLY A 424 -9.86 -10.54 17.05
N LEU A 425 -9.99 -9.66 16.06
CA LEU A 425 -11.28 -9.07 15.68
C LEU A 425 -12.23 -10.11 15.08
N ALA A 426 -11.75 -10.99 14.20
CA ALA A 426 -12.56 -12.05 13.61
C ALA A 426 -13.11 -13.00 14.69
N GLN A 427 -12.28 -13.43 15.64
CA GLN A 427 -12.69 -14.24 16.77
C GLN A 427 -13.72 -13.53 17.66
N THR A 428 -13.50 -12.25 17.94
CA THR A 428 -14.45 -11.43 18.72
C THR A 428 -15.80 -11.30 18.00
N LEU A 429 -15.80 -11.10 16.68
CA LEU A 429 -17.03 -11.04 15.88
C LEU A 429 -17.78 -12.37 15.92
N ALA A 430 -17.09 -13.48 15.71
CA ALA A 430 -17.69 -14.82 15.78
C ALA A 430 -18.30 -15.09 17.17
N GLN A 431 -17.62 -14.73 18.24
CA GLN A 431 -18.10 -14.88 19.61
C GLN A 431 -19.33 -14.02 19.88
N ARG A 432 -19.31 -12.74 19.48
CA ARG A 432 -20.47 -11.82 19.65
C ARG A 432 -21.68 -12.28 18.83
N ALA A 433 -21.46 -12.81 17.62
CA ALA A 433 -22.51 -13.41 16.80
C ALA A 433 -23.15 -14.61 17.51
N GLY A 434 -22.35 -15.50 18.11
CA GLY A 434 -22.82 -16.61 18.93
C GLY A 434 -23.64 -16.15 20.13
N SER A 435 -23.15 -15.16 20.89
CA SER A 435 -23.85 -14.58 22.05
C SER A 435 -25.19 -13.94 21.64
N LEU A 436 -25.26 -13.29 20.48
CA LEU A 436 -26.51 -12.73 19.95
C LEU A 436 -27.53 -13.81 19.64
N THR A 437 -27.10 -14.92 19.04
CA THR A 437 -27.98 -16.09 18.80
C THR A 437 -28.55 -16.63 20.10
N GLU A 438 -27.71 -16.85 21.10
CA GLU A 438 -28.13 -17.39 22.40
C GLU A 438 -29.10 -16.43 23.13
N ALA A 439 -28.81 -15.13 23.13
CA ALA A 439 -29.67 -14.11 23.73
C ALA A 439 -31.06 -14.11 23.03
N PHE A 440 -31.07 -14.20 21.71
CA PHE A 440 -32.32 -14.23 20.96
C PHE A 440 -33.12 -15.52 21.17
N GLU A 441 -32.47 -16.68 21.20
CA GLU A 441 -33.13 -17.95 21.50
C GLU A 441 -33.75 -17.95 22.90
N ASN A 442 -33.10 -17.33 23.88
CA ASN A 442 -33.65 -17.17 25.23
C ASN A 442 -34.87 -16.27 25.21
N LEU A 443 -34.84 -15.13 24.49
CA LEU A 443 -35.99 -14.23 24.34
C LEU A 443 -37.17 -14.93 23.66
N SER A 444 -36.91 -15.67 22.56
CA SER A 444 -37.91 -16.41 21.83
C SER A 444 -38.56 -17.52 22.66
N ARG A 445 -37.78 -18.20 23.52
CA ARG A 445 -38.30 -19.20 24.49
C ARG A 445 -39.21 -18.56 25.54
N GLN A 446 -38.82 -17.43 26.10
CA GLN A 446 -39.64 -16.71 27.10
C GLN A 446 -40.98 -16.27 26.49
N ASN A 447 -41.00 -15.77 25.26
CA ASN A 447 -42.23 -15.36 24.60
C ASN A 447 -43.13 -16.50 24.13
N ARG A 448 -42.60 -17.72 23.95
CA ARG A 448 -43.44 -18.91 23.65
C ARG A 448 -44.14 -19.49 24.86
N VAL A 449 -43.67 -19.20 26.08
CA VAL A 449 -44.22 -19.72 27.34
C VAL A 449 -45.21 -18.71 27.98
N ALA A 450 -45.16 -17.42 27.63
CA ALA A 450 -46.11 -16.38 28.04
C ALA A 450 -47.27 -16.26 27.04
#